data_c25a5800d89db6dafb04b8e8b8c4a0f0
#
_entry.id   c25a5800d89db6dafb04b8e8b8c4a0f0
#
_cell.length_a   1.000
_cell.length_b   1.000
_cell.length_c   1.000
_cell.angle_alpha   90.00
_cell.angle_beta   90.00
_cell.angle_gamma   90.00
#
_symmetry.space_group_name_H-M   'P 1'
#
loop_
_entity.id
_entity.type
_entity.pdbx_description
1 polymer ?
#
loop_
_entity_poly.entity_id
_entity_poly.type
_entity_poly.pdbx_seq_one_letter_code
_entity_poly.pdbx_strand_id
1 'polypeptide(L)'
;NKVIVITGSNGKSTVTSLIYHLLVSSNKPSYIGGNIGIPVLNLISDKIANNYVIEASSFQLDLVKTIKPNISVLTNISPDHLDWHGSYKKYIHSKENLFLNQNSNDLAIININNDECFKVYKKINNRKNKPNIIKISINKKFNNTIYIDKEKVYDNLNNKNILIGDIKNLTSLIGVHNIENILISIAVVIYLGVSHKQIKKYLPTFRGLPHRLELIYKNSKIAFINDSKSTNMVACKVALNCFDNIIWIAGGRRKGDELEYLKSNIKSIKAGYFIGESADEFVNYFKNYFLSKNSNNIKDALTDAVKYSKTLSLYTVILFSPACSSFDQFENYEERGKKFIEEVNEHLK
;
A
#
# COMPACT_ATOMS: atom_id res chain seq x y z
N ASN A 1 -11.36 -20.39 -14.80
CA ASN A 1 -10.23 -19.63 -14.23
C ASN A 1 -10.42 -18.14 -14.53
N LYS A 2 -10.22 -17.28 -13.54
CA LYS A 2 -10.29 -15.83 -13.73
C LYS A 2 -8.88 -15.22 -13.54
N VAL A 3 -8.48 -14.38 -14.48
CA VAL A 3 -7.24 -13.62 -14.41
C VAL A 3 -7.58 -12.20 -13.98
N ILE A 4 -7.07 -11.80 -12.82
CA ILE A 4 -7.23 -10.48 -12.21
C ILE A 4 -5.87 -9.79 -12.27
N VAL A 5 -5.77 -8.66 -12.96
CA VAL A 5 -4.51 -7.91 -13.07
C VAL A 5 -4.67 -6.53 -12.45
N ILE A 6 -3.75 -6.22 -11.53
CA ILE A 6 -3.74 -4.99 -10.75
C ILE A 6 -2.55 -4.12 -11.18
N THR A 7 -2.82 -2.86 -11.56
CA THR A 7 -1.80 -1.85 -11.83
C THR A 7 -2.13 -0.52 -11.16
N GLY A 8 -1.17 0.39 -11.20
CA GLY A 8 -1.24 1.75 -10.67
C GLY A 8 0.14 2.26 -10.25
N SER A 9 0.25 3.48 -9.77
CA SER A 9 1.49 3.99 -9.19
C SER A 9 1.71 3.40 -7.81
N ASN A 10 0.75 3.55 -6.91
CA ASN A 10 0.80 3.09 -5.52
C ASN A 10 -0.34 2.10 -5.21
N GLY A 11 -0.20 1.33 -4.12
CA GLY A 11 -1.25 0.43 -3.62
C GLY A 11 -1.35 -0.93 -4.31
N LYS A 12 -0.68 -1.15 -5.44
CA LYS A 12 -0.73 -2.42 -6.20
C LYS A 12 -0.57 -3.66 -5.31
N SER A 13 0.54 -3.76 -4.60
CA SER A 13 0.87 -4.94 -3.77
C SER A 13 -0.15 -5.14 -2.64
N THR A 14 -0.61 -4.05 -2.02
CA THR A 14 -1.64 -4.11 -0.96
C THR A 14 -2.95 -4.65 -1.52
N VAL A 15 -3.42 -4.12 -2.66
CA VAL A 15 -4.65 -4.58 -3.31
C VAL A 15 -4.53 -6.03 -3.75
N THR A 16 -3.42 -6.40 -4.40
CA THR A 16 -3.17 -7.77 -4.85
C THR A 16 -3.21 -8.76 -3.69
N SER A 17 -2.51 -8.45 -2.59
CA SER A 17 -2.46 -9.33 -1.41
C SER A 17 -3.78 -9.37 -0.65
N LEU A 18 -4.50 -8.25 -0.55
CA LEU A 18 -5.81 -8.21 0.12
C LEU A 18 -6.87 -8.98 -0.66
N ILE A 19 -6.91 -8.87 -1.99
CA ILE A 19 -7.80 -9.68 -2.85
C ILE A 19 -7.50 -11.18 -2.64
N TYR A 20 -6.23 -11.56 -2.73
CA TYR A 20 -5.80 -12.94 -2.51
C TYR A 20 -6.22 -13.46 -1.13
N HIS A 21 -5.95 -12.69 -0.08
CA HIS A 21 -6.35 -13.03 1.29
C HIS A 21 -7.87 -13.28 1.41
N LEU A 22 -8.67 -12.36 0.91
CA LEU A 22 -10.13 -12.47 0.97
C LEU A 22 -10.68 -13.66 0.18
N LEU A 23 -10.10 -13.95 -0.99
CA LEU A 23 -10.50 -15.11 -1.81
C LEU A 23 -10.16 -16.41 -1.10
N VAL A 24 -8.92 -16.60 -0.65
CA VAL A 24 -8.48 -17.84 0.01
C VAL A 24 -9.23 -18.06 1.31
N SER A 25 -9.39 -17.02 2.14
CA SER A 25 -10.17 -17.10 3.39
C SER A 25 -11.65 -17.42 3.14
N SER A 26 -12.17 -17.10 1.95
CA SER A 26 -13.54 -17.41 1.53
C SER A 26 -13.67 -18.74 0.78
N ASN A 27 -12.67 -19.62 0.87
CA ASN A 27 -12.61 -20.92 0.18
C ASN A 27 -12.69 -20.81 -1.34
N LYS A 28 -12.09 -19.77 -1.91
CA LYS A 28 -11.93 -19.62 -3.36
C LYS A 28 -10.46 -19.85 -3.73
N PRO A 29 -10.11 -21.01 -4.31
CA PRO A 29 -8.73 -21.32 -4.70
C PRO A 29 -8.15 -20.22 -5.59
N SER A 30 -7.00 -19.67 -5.20
CA SER A 30 -6.39 -18.55 -5.87
C SER A 30 -4.87 -18.63 -5.80
N TYR A 31 -4.18 -18.08 -6.80
CA TYR A 31 -2.74 -17.85 -6.81
C TYR A 31 -2.44 -16.36 -6.86
N ILE A 32 -1.32 -15.97 -6.28
CA ILE A 32 -0.82 -14.59 -6.26
C ILE A 32 0.58 -14.53 -6.86
N GLY A 33 0.85 -13.53 -7.68
CA GLY A 33 2.18 -13.31 -8.24
C GLY A 33 2.28 -12.12 -9.19
N GLY A 34 3.32 -12.12 -10.01
CA GLY A 34 3.63 -11.06 -10.95
C GLY A 34 4.80 -10.20 -10.50
N ASN A 35 4.61 -8.89 -10.40
CA ASN A 35 5.62 -7.96 -9.87
C ASN A 35 5.81 -8.08 -8.34
N ILE A 36 5.05 -8.94 -7.69
CA ILE A 36 5.15 -9.31 -6.27
C ILE A 36 5.19 -10.82 -6.15
N GLY A 37 6.04 -11.34 -5.27
CA GLY A 37 6.09 -12.77 -4.96
C GLY A 37 6.56 -13.63 -6.13
N ILE A 38 5.71 -14.52 -6.62
CA ILE A 38 6.05 -15.52 -7.64
C ILE A 38 5.93 -14.92 -9.05
N PRO A 39 6.94 -15.01 -9.92
CA PRO A 39 6.84 -14.59 -11.32
C PRO A 39 5.66 -15.25 -12.04
N VAL A 40 4.99 -14.53 -12.96
CA VAL A 40 3.77 -15.00 -13.63
C VAL A 40 3.94 -16.37 -14.29
N LEU A 41 5.08 -16.60 -14.93
CA LEU A 41 5.36 -17.89 -15.61
C LEU A 41 5.48 -19.06 -14.65
N ASN A 42 5.82 -18.82 -13.40
CA ASN A 42 5.93 -19.84 -12.36
C ASN A 42 4.60 -20.10 -11.63
N LEU A 43 3.54 -19.34 -11.96
CA LEU A 43 2.19 -19.57 -11.45
C LEU A 43 1.46 -20.71 -12.17
N ILE A 44 2.05 -21.26 -13.23
CA ILE A 44 1.51 -22.42 -13.93
C ILE A 44 1.63 -23.63 -13.01
N SER A 45 0.50 -24.16 -12.59
CA SER A 45 0.40 -25.30 -11.68
C SER A 45 -0.57 -26.32 -12.25
N ASP A 46 -0.25 -27.59 -12.07
CA ASP A 46 -1.15 -28.71 -12.37
C ASP A 46 -2.39 -28.75 -11.46
N LYS A 47 -2.39 -27.93 -10.43
CA LYS A 47 -3.53 -27.74 -9.53
C LYS A 47 -4.52 -26.72 -10.12
N ILE A 48 -5.79 -27.06 -10.15
CA ILE A 48 -6.84 -26.18 -10.63
C ILE A 48 -7.03 -25.03 -9.63
N ALA A 49 -6.48 -23.84 -9.95
CA ALA A 49 -6.87 -22.61 -9.28
C ALA A 49 -7.99 -21.95 -10.08
N ASN A 50 -8.97 -21.42 -9.37
CA ASN A 50 -10.07 -20.69 -10.01
C ASN A 50 -9.69 -19.24 -10.34
N ASN A 51 -8.71 -18.66 -9.63
CA ASN A 51 -8.33 -17.26 -9.77
C ASN A 51 -6.81 -17.06 -9.74
N TYR A 52 -6.32 -16.15 -10.60
CA TYR A 52 -4.94 -15.67 -10.63
C TYR A 52 -4.94 -14.18 -10.35
N VAL A 53 -4.38 -13.77 -9.21
CA VAL A 53 -4.30 -12.37 -8.77
C VAL A 53 -2.89 -11.87 -9.05
N ILE A 54 -2.74 -11.04 -10.06
CA ILE A 54 -1.46 -10.67 -10.65
C ILE A 54 -1.19 -9.18 -10.47
N GLU A 55 -0.07 -8.83 -9.84
CA GLU A 55 0.43 -7.46 -9.86
C GLU A 55 1.20 -7.20 -11.16
N ALA A 56 0.88 -6.10 -11.86
CA ALA A 56 1.61 -5.68 -13.05
C ALA A 56 2.19 -4.27 -12.91
N SER A 57 3.49 -4.14 -13.17
CA SER A 57 4.17 -2.84 -13.25
C SER A 57 3.89 -2.15 -14.59
N SER A 58 4.19 -0.84 -14.67
CA SER A 58 4.12 -0.10 -15.94
C SER A 58 5.11 -0.63 -16.97
N PHE A 59 6.28 -1.10 -16.54
CA PHE A 59 7.29 -1.71 -17.42
C PHE A 59 6.75 -2.95 -18.13
N GLN A 60 6.13 -3.85 -17.36
CA GLN A 60 5.54 -5.08 -17.91
C GLN A 60 4.39 -4.75 -18.88
N LEU A 61 3.51 -3.80 -18.52
CA LEU A 61 2.37 -3.41 -19.35
C LEU A 61 2.79 -2.64 -20.61
N ASP A 62 3.93 -1.98 -20.62
CA ASP A 62 4.47 -1.32 -21.80
C ASP A 62 4.89 -2.32 -22.88
N LEU A 63 5.40 -3.47 -22.45
CA LEU A 63 5.87 -4.55 -23.32
C LEU A 63 4.74 -5.47 -23.78
N VAL A 64 3.67 -5.63 -23.01
CA VAL A 64 2.59 -6.60 -23.27
C VAL A 64 1.34 -5.92 -23.81
N LYS A 65 1.12 -6.03 -25.14
CA LYS A 65 -0.01 -5.40 -25.85
C LYS A 65 -1.21 -6.32 -26.08
N THR A 66 -1.04 -7.63 -25.91
CA THR A 66 -2.07 -8.65 -26.18
C THR A 66 -2.80 -9.13 -24.92
N ILE A 67 -2.45 -8.60 -23.77
CA ILE A 67 -3.07 -8.98 -22.50
C ILE A 67 -4.58 -8.69 -22.50
N LYS A 68 -5.38 -9.67 -22.07
CA LYS A 68 -6.82 -9.55 -21.89
C LYS A 68 -7.23 -10.18 -20.56
N PRO A 69 -7.13 -9.46 -19.44
CA PRO A 69 -7.61 -9.96 -18.15
C PRO A 69 -9.14 -10.03 -18.09
N ASN A 70 -9.67 -10.97 -17.33
CA ASN A 70 -11.08 -10.99 -16.98
C ASN A 70 -11.47 -9.82 -16.09
N ILE A 71 -10.54 -9.41 -15.21
CA ILE A 71 -10.70 -8.26 -14.31
C ILE A 71 -9.43 -7.42 -14.36
N SER A 72 -9.57 -6.16 -14.74
CA SER A 72 -8.49 -5.17 -14.72
C SER A 72 -8.73 -4.14 -13.63
N VAL A 73 -7.69 -3.84 -12.84
CA VAL A 73 -7.76 -2.91 -11.71
C VAL A 73 -6.77 -1.77 -11.91
N LEU A 74 -7.23 -0.53 -11.77
CA LEU A 74 -6.41 0.67 -11.75
C LEU A 74 -6.55 1.38 -10.41
N THR A 75 -5.48 1.35 -9.59
CA THR A 75 -5.51 1.90 -8.23
C THR A 75 -5.40 3.43 -8.20
N ASN A 76 -4.34 3.97 -8.79
CA ASN A 76 -4.09 5.40 -8.95
C ASN A 76 -2.98 5.63 -9.98
N ILE A 77 -2.86 6.87 -10.45
CA ILE A 77 -1.76 7.32 -11.32
C ILE A 77 -1.19 8.61 -10.75
N SER A 78 0.10 8.62 -10.49
CA SER A 78 0.91 9.79 -10.14
C SER A 78 2.25 9.69 -10.87
N PRO A 79 2.96 10.81 -11.12
CA PRO A 79 4.26 10.78 -11.78
C PRO A 79 5.24 9.83 -11.11
N ASP A 80 5.78 8.91 -11.90
CA ASP A 80 6.75 7.90 -11.47
C ASP A 80 7.48 7.34 -12.69
N HIS A 81 8.70 6.86 -12.53
CA HIS A 81 9.49 6.21 -13.59
C HIS A 81 9.59 7.00 -14.90
N LEU A 82 9.69 8.34 -14.82
CA LEU A 82 9.74 9.21 -16.01
C LEU A 82 11.07 9.07 -16.76
N ASP A 83 12.13 8.69 -16.08
CA ASP A 83 13.42 8.30 -16.65
C ASP A 83 13.30 7.13 -17.64
N TRP A 84 12.51 6.14 -17.32
CA TRP A 84 12.25 4.99 -18.19
C TRP A 84 11.25 5.33 -19.32
N HIS A 85 10.08 5.87 -18.96
CA HIS A 85 9.00 6.10 -19.91
C HIS A 85 9.23 7.33 -20.80
N GLY A 86 10.19 8.20 -20.44
CA GLY A 86 10.51 9.44 -21.15
C GLY A 86 9.45 10.54 -21.02
N SER A 87 8.21 10.22 -20.59
CA SER A 87 7.19 11.23 -20.29
C SER A 87 6.06 10.66 -19.45
N TYR A 88 5.38 11.55 -18.70
CA TYR A 88 4.22 11.18 -17.89
C TYR A 88 3.06 10.62 -18.75
N LYS A 89 2.87 11.16 -19.97
CA LYS A 89 1.87 10.67 -20.92
C LYS A 89 2.13 9.22 -21.34
N LYS A 90 3.37 8.85 -21.61
CA LYS A 90 3.74 7.46 -21.94
C LYS A 90 3.56 6.53 -20.75
N TYR A 91 3.91 6.99 -19.55
CA TYR A 91 3.66 6.23 -18.31
C TYR A 91 2.17 5.94 -18.10
N ILE A 92 1.28 6.92 -18.30
CA ILE A 92 -0.17 6.71 -18.25
C ILE A 92 -0.59 5.69 -19.32
N HIS A 93 -0.10 5.86 -20.56
CA HIS A 93 -0.44 4.99 -21.67
C HIS A 93 -0.03 3.53 -21.41
N SER A 94 1.14 3.28 -20.82
CA SER A 94 1.55 1.92 -20.45
C SER A 94 0.53 1.22 -19.55
N LYS A 95 -0.07 1.94 -18.59
CA LYS A 95 -1.12 1.39 -17.71
C LYS A 95 -2.47 1.23 -18.42
N GLU A 96 -2.80 2.10 -19.38
CA GLU A 96 -4.00 1.99 -20.22
C GLU A 96 -4.00 0.70 -21.05
N ASN A 97 -2.82 0.17 -21.40
CA ASN A 97 -2.68 -1.08 -22.15
C ASN A 97 -3.43 -2.25 -21.49
N LEU A 98 -3.55 -2.23 -20.16
CA LEU A 98 -4.29 -3.24 -19.41
C LEU A 98 -5.76 -3.37 -19.84
N PHE A 99 -6.35 -2.32 -20.38
CA PHE A 99 -7.77 -2.25 -20.74
C PHE A 99 -8.03 -2.37 -22.24
N LEU A 100 -6.97 -2.39 -23.08
CA LEU A 100 -7.12 -2.27 -24.54
C LEU A 100 -8.00 -3.36 -25.14
N ASN A 101 -7.78 -4.61 -24.74
CA ASN A 101 -8.41 -5.78 -25.34
C ASN A 101 -9.65 -6.25 -24.57
N GLN A 102 -10.04 -5.57 -23.48
CA GLN A 102 -11.25 -5.89 -22.73
C GLN A 102 -12.53 -5.52 -23.52
N ASN A 103 -13.57 -6.30 -23.30
CA ASN A 103 -14.89 -6.11 -23.90
C ASN A 103 -16.00 -6.33 -22.85
N SER A 104 -17.26 -6.38 -23.26
CA SER A 104 -18.45 -6.52 -22.39
C SER A 104 -18.48 -7.77 -21.50
N ASN A 105 -17.65 -8.78 -21.76
CA ASN A 105 -17.51 -9.97 -20.93
C ASN A 105 -16.50 -9.78 -19.78
N ASP A 106 -15.75 -8.69 -19.79
CA ASP A 106 -14.68 -8.38 -18.86
C ASP A 106 -15.10 -7.28 -17.89
N LEU A 107 -14.34 -7.08 -16.82
CA LEU A 107 -14.56 -6.06 -15.80
C LEU A 107 -13.36 -5.14 -15.68
N ALA A 108 -13.62 -3.83 -15.63
CA ALA A 108 -12.67 -2.80 -15.22
C ALA A 108 -13.07 -2.22 -13.86
N ILE A 109 -12.15 -2.19 -12.91
CA ILE A 109 -12.34 -1.52 -11.62
C ILE A 109 -11.39 -0.33 -11.56
N ILE A 110 -11.96 0.87 -11.43
CA ILE A 110 -11.21 2.13 -11.57
C ILE A 110 -11.50 3.04 -10.39
N ASN A 111 -10.43 3.49 -9.73
CA ASN A 111 -10.50 4.49 -8.67
C ASN A 111 -10.71 5.89 -9.27
N ILE A 112 -11.92 6.40 -9.19
CA ILE A 112 -12.29 7.70 -9.78
C ILE A 112 -12.00 8.91 -8.89
N ASN A 113 -11.42 8.71 -7.69
CA ASN A 113 -10.95 9.81 -6.85
C ASN A 113 -9.63 10.42 -7.37
N ASN A 114 -8.87 9.65 -8.15
CA ASN A 114 -7.65 10.11 -8.79
C ASN A 114 -7.96 10.69 -10.16
N ASP A 115 -7.54 11.93 -10.43
CA ASP A 115 -7.89 12.67 -11.65
C ASP A 115 -7.46 11.96 -12.94
N GLU A 116 -6.25 11.37 -12.95
CA GLU A 116 -5.77 10.65 -14.14
C GLU A 116 -6.55 9.34 -14.35
N CYS A 117 -6.87 8.62 -13.28
CA CYS A 117 -7.73 7.45 -13.37
C CYS A 117 -9.14 7.82 -13.85
N PHE A 118 -9.66 8.98 -13.45
CA PHE A 118 -10.95 9.47 -13.93
C PHE A 118 -10.93 9.79 -15.42
N LYS A 119 -9.82 10.34 -15.95
CA LYS A 119 -9.62 10.53 -17.40
C LYS A 119 -9.59 9.19 -18.14
N VAL A 120 -8.87 8.20 -17.59
CA VAL A 120 -8.83 6.84 -18.15
C VAL A 120 -10.23 6.21 -18.14
N TYR A 121 -10.98 6.35 -17.02
CA TYR A 121 -12.38 5.91 -16.95
C TYR A 121 -13.23 6.51 -18.08
N LYS A 122 -13.21 7.83 -18.29
CA LYS A 122 -13.97 8.50 -19.35
C LYS A 122 -13.62 7.93 -20.73
N LYS A 123 -12.32 7.74 -20.99
CA LYS A 123 -11.83 7.18 -22.25
C LYS A 123 -12.35 5.76 -22.50
N ILE A 124 -12.32 4.88 -21.48
CA ILE A 124 -12.82 3.51 -21.59
C ILE A 124 -14.35 3.50 -21.74
N ASN A 125 -15.05 4.33 -20.95
CA ASN A 125 -16.50 4.38 -20.97
C ASN A 125 -17.09 4.87 -22.30
N ASN A 126 -16.34 5.63 -23.07
CA ASN A 126 -16.74 6.13 -24.39
C ASN A 126 -16.46 5.12 -25.52
N ARG A 127 -15.87 3.96 -25.27
CA ARG A 127 -15.65 2.93 -26.30
C ARG A 127 -16.96 2.28 -26.71
N LYS A 128 -17.09 1.94 -27.97
CA LYS A 128 -18.23 1.13 -28.49
C LYS A 128 -18.23 -0.28 -27.88
N ASN A 129 -17.08 -0.91 -27.84
CA ASN A 129 -16.86 -2.21 -27.18
C ASN A 129 -16.04 -1.97 -25.92
N LYS A 130 -16.70 -1.95 -24.75
CA LYS A 130 -16.09 -1.64 -23.45
C LYS A 130 -16.37 -2.72 -22.43
N PRO A 131 -15.53 -2.89 -21.42
CA PRO A 131 -15.82 -3.75 -20.28
C PRO A 131 -16.96 -3.20 -19.42
N ASN A 132 -17.53 -4.05 -18.58
CA ASN A 132 -18.30 -3.59 -17.43
C ASN A 132 -17.41 -2.76 -16.52
N ILE A 133 -17.91 -1.67 -15.93
CA ILE A 133 -17.09 -0.78 -15.13
C ILE A 133 -17.66 -0.66 -13.72
N ILE A 134 -16.85 -0.96 -12.71
CA ILE A 134 -17.09 -0.60 -11.31
C ILE A 134 -16.20 0.58 -10.95
N LYS A 135 -16.81 1.61 -10.42
CA LYS A 135 -16.13 2.81 -9.92
C LYS A 135 -15.86 2.67 -8.43
N ILE A 136 -14.70 3.13 -7.99
CA ILE A 136 -14.37 3.24 -6.57
C ILE A 136 -14.41 4.72 -6.20
N SER A 137 -15.14 5.07 -5.14
CA SER A 137 -15.28 6.45 -4.71
C SER A 137 -15.20 6.59 -3.19
N ILE A 138 -14.46 7.61 -2.73
CA ILE A 138 -14.49 8.10 -1.36
C ILE A 138 -15.55 9.21 -1.32
N ASN A 139 -16.49 9.12 -0.40
CA ASN A 139 -17.49 10.16 -0.12
C ASN A 139 -18.56 10.44 -1.20
N LYS A 140 -18.63 9.65 -2.28
CA LYS A 140 -19.65 9.88 -3.32
C LYS A 140 -20.36 8.59 -3.71
N LYS A 141 -21.68 8.61 -3.64
CA LYS A 141 -22.56 7.56 -4.14
C LYS A 141 -22.82 7.78 -5.62
N PHE A 142 -22.41 6.82 -6.44
CA PHE A 142 -22.76 6.74 -7.88
C PHE A 142 -23.36 5.37 -8.17
N ASN A 143 -24.03 5.23 -9.32
CA ASN A 143 -24.42 3.92 -9.82
C ASN A 143 -23.17 3.07 -10.12
N ASN A 144 -23.24 1.79 -9.86
CA ASN A 144 -22.12 0.84 -10.02
C ASN A 144 -20.85 1.29 -9.27
N THR A 145 -20.95 1.51 -7.96
CA THR A 145 -19.87 2.02 -7.13
C THR A 145 -19.78 1.23 -5.83
N ILE A 146 -18.57 0.92 -5.41
CA ILE A 146 -18.27 0.64 -4.00
C ILE A 146 -17.76 1.95 -3.42
N TYR A 147 -18.34 2.40 -2.33
CA TYR A 147 -17.98 3.69 -1.71
C TYR A 147 -17.98 3.61 -0.18
N ILE A 148 -17.41 4.64 0.44
CA ILE A 148 -17.40 4.80 1.90
C ILE A 148 -18.14 6.09 2.29
N ASP A 149 -18.88 6.02 3.39
CA ASP A 149 -19.46 7.17 4.06
C ASP A 149 -19.31 6.98 5.58
N LYS A 150 -18.69 7.94 6.25
CA LYS A 150 -18.46 7.92 7.72
C LYS A 150 -17.92 6.56 8.21
N GLU A 151 -16.82 6.09 7.65
CA GLU A 151 -16.17 4.81 7.98
C GLU A 151 -16.96 3.54 7.61
N LYS A 152 -18.16 3.66 7.05
CA LYS A 152 -19.01 2.56 6.61
C LYS A 152 -18.86 2.33 5.11
N VAL A 153 -18.60 1.09 4.72
CA VAL A 153 -18.46 0.69 3.31
C VAL A 153 -19.79 0.19 2.77
N TYR A 154 -20.15 0.68 1.61
CA TYR A 154 -21.40 0.35 0.93
C TYR A 154 -21.15 -0.25 -0.45
N ASP A 155 -21.90 -1.30 -0.74
CA ASP A 155 -22.07 -1.87 -2.08
C ASP A 155 -23.28 -1.21 -2.75
N ASN A 156 -23.03 -0.40 -3.76
CA ASN A 156 -24.05 0.18 -4.62
C ASN A 156 -23.99 -0.38 -6.06
N LEU A 157 -23.46 -1.58 -6.21
CA LEU A 157 -23.61 -2.37 -7.43
C LEU A 157 -25.11 -2.71 -7.56
N ASN A 158 -25.65 -2.57 -8.74
CA ASN A 158 -27.10 -2.75 -8.99
C ASN A 158 -28.02 -1.78 -8.21
N ASN A 159 -27.52 -0.66 -7.74
CA ASN A 159 -28.27 0.42 -7.06
C ASN A 159 -28.99 0.00 -5.76
N LYS A 160 -28.57 -1.08 -5.11
CA LYS A 160 -29.20 -1.59 -3.87
C LYS A 160 -28.71 -0.95 -2.60
N ASN A 161 -27.56 -0.29 -2.60
CA ASN A 161 -26.96 0.42 -1.46
C ASN A 161 -26.86 -0.44 -0.18
N ILE A 162 -26.19 -1.57 -0.26
CA ILE A 162 -26.08 -2.52 0.84
C ILE A 162 -24.88 -2.18 1.72
N LEU A 163 -25.08 -2.06 3.03
CA LEU A 163 -23.98 -1.90 4.01
C LEU A 163 -23.19 -3.22 4.12
N ILE A 164 -21.89 -3.14 3.86
CA ILE A 164 -20.96 -4.28 4.02
C ILE A 164 -20.45 -4.35 5.46
N GLY A 165 -20.00 -3.22 6.01
CA GLY A 165 -19.43 -3.11 7.34
C GLY A 165 -18.69 -1.78 7.54
N ASP A 166 -18.02 -1.62 8.68
CA ASP A 166 -17.13 -0.48 8.94
C ASP A 166 -15.65 -0.88 8.85
N ILE A 167 -14.79 0.13 8.66
CA ILE A 167 -13.34 -0.06 8.58
C ILE A 167 -12.59 0.52 9.80
N LYS A 168 -13.31 0.99 10.80
CA LYS A 168 -12.76 1.67 11.97
C LYS A 168 -11.72 0.84 12.73
N ASN A 169 -11.91 -0.47 12.78
CA ASN A 169 -11.07 -1.40 13.55
C ASN A 169 -10.01 -2.11 12.70
N LEU A 170 -9.74 -1.66 11.48
CA LEU A 170 -8.70 -2.24 10.63
C LEU A 170 -7.33 -1.70 11.05
N THR A 171 -6.61 -2.47 11.85
CA THR A 171 -5.31 -2.06 12.41
C THR A 171 -4.14 -2.23 11.44
N SER A 172 -4.29 -3.05 10.42
CA SER A 172 -3.22 -3.38 9.45
C SER A 172 -3.23 -2.53 8.17
N LEU A 173 -4.31 -1.77 7.94
CA LEU A 173 -4.50 -0.94 6.75
C LEU A 173 -4.65 0.54 7.16
N ILE A 174 -3.56 1.09 7.72
CA ILE A 174 -3.51 2.43 8.29
C ILE A 174 -3.39 3.47 7.16
N GLY A 175 -4.08 4.61 7.33
CA GLY A 175 -4.00 5.77 6.43
C GLY A 175 -5.10 5.81 5.34
N VAL A 176 -5.42 7.03 4.91
CA VAL A 176 -6.51 7.32 3.95
C VAL A 176 -6.32 6.59 2.62
N HIS A 177 -5.07 6.46 2.15
CA HIS A 177 -4.74 5.74 0.91
C HIS A 177 -5.13 4.24 0.96
N ASN A 178 -5.21 3.64 2.15
CA ASN A 178 -5.65 2.27 2.30
C ASN A 178 -7.16 2.11 2.23
N ILE A 179 -7.93 3.18 2.44
CA ILE A 179 -9.39 3.16 2.20
C ILE A 179 -9.66 2.79 0.73
N GLU A 180 -9.00 3.44 -0.21
CA GLU A 180 -9.15 3.15 -1.64
C GLU A 180 -8.75 1.71 -1.96
N ASN A 181 -7.63 1.23 -1.39
CA ASN A 181 -7.17 -0.15 -1.58
C ASN A 181 -8.20 -1.17 -1.05
N ILE A 182 -8.85 -0.89 0.09
CA ILE A 182 -9.91 -1.71 0.66
C ILE A 182 -11.13 -1.74 -0.27
N LEU A 183 -11.61 -0.58 -0.71
CA LEU A 183 -12.78 -0.48 -1.59
C LEU A 183 -12.57 -1.22 -2.92
N ILE A 184 -11.39 -1.07 -3.53
CA ILE A 184 -10.98 -1.78 -4.74
C ILE A 184 -11.03 -3.29 -4.51
N SER A 185 -10.42 -3.76 -3.43
CA SER A 185 -10.33 -5.19 -3.12
C SER A 185 -11.71 -5.79 -2.87
N ILE A 186 -12.58 -5.07 -2.15
CA ILE A 186 -13.99 -5.45 -1.91
C ILE A 186 -14.74 -5.57 -3.24
N ALA A 187 -14.59 -4.62 -4.16
CA ALA A 187 -15.24 -4.66 -5.47
C ALA A 187 -14.87 -5.92 -6.27
N VAL A 188 -13.58 -6.27 -6.28
CA VAL A 188 -13.08 -7.48 -6.96
C VAL A 188 -13.71 -8.74 -6.36
N VAL A 189 -13.68 -8.89 -5.03
CA VAL A 189 -14.12 -10.13 -4.39
C VAL A 189 -15.62 -10.29 -4.40
N ILE A 190 -16.42 -9.20 -4.35
CA ILE A 190 -17.87 -9.24 -4.55
C ILE A 190 -18.19 -9.76 -5.95
N TYR A 191 -17.53 -9.21 -6.98
CA TYR A 191 -17.75 -9.67 -8.36
C TYR A 191 -17.39 -11.15 -8.54
N LEU A 192 -16.42 -11.65 -7.78
CA LEU A 192 -16.04 -13.07 -7.74
C LEU A 192 -16.95 -13.92 -6.82
N GLY A 193 -18.02 -13.35 -6.28
CA GLY A 193 -19.02 -14.06 -5.50
C GLY A 193 -18.64 -14.32 -4.04
N VAL A 194 -17.78 -13.49 -3.44
CA VAL A 194 -17.59 -13.48 -1.98
C VAL A 194 -18.73 -12.69 -1.34
N SER A 195 -19.40 -13.27 -0.37
CA SER A 195 -20.54 -12.64 0.31
C SER A 195 -20.10 -11.50 1.23
N HIS A 196 -20.99 -10.52 1.47
CA HIS A 196 -20.75 -9.43 2.42
C HIS A 196 -20.41 -9.96 3.84
N LYS A 197 -21.05 -11.07 4.25
CA LYS A 197 -20.76 -11.73 5.53
C LYS A 197 -19.31 -12.24 5.62
N GLN A 198 -18.81 -12.84 4.54
CA GLN A 198 -17.41 -13.31 4.47
C GLN A 198 -16.45 -12.13 4.47
N ILE A 199 -16.73 -11.05 3.70
CA ILE A 199 -15.91 -9.84 3.69
C ILE A 199 -15.83 -9.24 5.10
N LYS A 200 -16.96 -9.04 5.77
CA LYS A 200 -17.01 -8.54 7.15
C LYS A 200 -16.21 -9.41 8.12
N LYS A 201 -16.22 -10.74 7.94
CA LYS A 201 -15.48 -11.69 8.78
C LYS A 201 -13.97 -11.65 8.52
N TYR A 202 -13.55 -11.64 7.24
CA TYR A 202 -12.15 -11.88 6.88
C TYR A 202 -11.35 -10.61 6.59
N LEU A 203 -11.96 -9.48 6.28
CA LEU A 203 -11.24 -8.22 6.09
C LEU A 203 -10.40 -7.83 7.33
N PRO A 204 -10.91 -7.92 8.58
CA PRO A 204 -10.10 -7.60 9.76
C PRO A 204 -8.96 -8.59 10.03
N THR A 205 -8.94 -9.76 9.43
CA THR A 205 -7.86 -10.76 9.61
C THR A 205 -6.67 -10.54 8.68
N PHE A 206 -6.76 -9.60 7.75
CA PHE A 206 -5.63 -9.23 6.90
C PHE A 206 -4.57 -8.49 7.72
N ARG A 207 -3.37 -9.02 7.76
CA ARG A 207 -2.26 -8.48 8.57
C ARG A 207 -1.46 -7.37 7.88
N GLY A 208 -1.85 -6.95 6.65
CA GLY A 208 -1.06 -6.03 5.85
C GLY A 208 0.07 -6.72 5.08
N LEU A 209 0.93 -5.91 4.48
CA LEU A 209 2.15 -6.39 3.85
C LEU A 209 3.31 -6.31 4.84
N PRO A 210 4.19 -7.31 4.91
CA PRO A 210 5.41 -7.23 5.72
C PRO A 210 6.19 -5.95 5.42
N HIS A 211 6.70 -5.32 6.45
CA HIS A 211 7.55 -4.12 6.37
C HIS A 211 6.90 -2.88 5.70
N ARG A 212 5.56 -2.82 5.64
CA ARG A 212 4.82 -1.66 5.13
C ARG A 212 3.77 -1.23 6.14
N LEU A 213 4.09 -0.21 6.95
CA LEU A 213 3.28 0.25 8.09
C LEU A 213 2.77 -0.93 8.95
N GLU A 214 3.59 -1.94 9.07
CA GLU A 214 3.29 -3.20 9.76
C GLU A 214 3.27 -2.98 11.26
N LEU A 215 2.12 -3.20 11.91
CA LEU A 215 1.99 -3.13 13.35
C LEU A 215 2.64 -4.37 13.98
N ILE A 216 3.75 -4.19 14.71
CA ILE A 216 4.47 -5.27 15.38
C ILE A 216 3.90 -5.50 16.79
N TYR A 217 3.71 -4.42 17.53
CA TYR A 217 3.16 -4.46 18.88
C TYR A 217 2.40 -3.20 19.22
N LYS A 218 1.38 -3.31 20.05
CA LYS A 218 0.60 -2.17 20.58
C LYS A 218 0.07 -2.48 21.96
N ASN A 219 0.16 -1.50 22.86
CA ASN A 219 -0.57 -1.48 24.13
C ASN A 219 -1.24 -0.09 24.33
N SER A 220 -1.67 0.21 25.56
CA SER A 220 -2.34 1.49 25.87
C SER A 220 -1.43 2.73 25.82
N LYS A 221 -0.09 2.56 25.78
CA LYS A 221 0.89 3.65 25.84
C LYS A 221 1.73 3.79 24.59
N ILE A 222 2.01 2.69 23.88
CA ILE A 222 2.99 2.65 22.79
C ILE A 222 2.57 1.70 21.69
N ALA A 223 2.94 2.04 20.44
CA ALA A 223 2.93 1.11 19.31
C ALA A 223 4.29 1.10 18.61
N PHE A 224 4.66 -0.05 18.04
CA PHE A 224 5.84 -0.24 17.20
C PHE A 224 5.38 -0.55 15.78
N ILE A 225 5.80 0.28 14.82
CA ILE A 225 5.42 0.20 13.42
C ILE A 225 6.67 -0.02 12.57
N ASN A 226 6.66 -1.08 11.78
CA ASN A 226 7.71 -1.41 10.82
C ASN A 226 7.31 -0.95 9.41
N ASP A 227 8.04 0.02 8.87
CA ASP A 227 7.87 0.53 7.52
C ASP A 227 9.21 0.48 6.75
N SER A 228 10.00 -0.57 6.96
CA SER A 228 11.32 -0.73 6.33
C SER A 228 11.29 -0.62 4.80
N LYS A 229 10.15 -0.90 4.16
CA LYS A 229 9.92 -0.73 2.71
C LYS A 229 9.94 0.73 2.25
N SER A 230 9.90 1.68 3.15
CA SER A 230 10.02 3.11 2.89
C SER A 230 11.49 3.48 2.59
N THR A 231 11.90 3.27 1.34
CA THR A 231 13.28 3.44 0.88
C THR A 231 13.55 4.80 0.21
N ASN A 232 12.61 5.74 0.34
CA ASN A 232 12.72 7.11 -0.17
C ASN A 232 11.87 8.08 0.67
N MET A 233 12.09 9.39 0.51
CA MET A 233 11.41 10.44 1.26
C MET A 233 9.90 10.49 1.00
N VAL A 234 9.45 10.18 -0.21
CA VAL A 234 8.02 10.21 -0.57
C VAL A 234 7.25 9.16 0.23
N ALA A 235 7.76 7.94 0.29
CA ALA A 235 7.15 6.85 1.06
C ALA A 235 7.15 7.17 2.56
N CYS A 236 8.27 7.68 3.08
CA CYS A 236 8.41 8.07 4.49
C CYS A 236 7.42 9.19 4.87
N LYS A 237 7.23 10.19 4.02
CA LYS A 237 6.25 11.25 4.25
C LYS A 237 4.85 10.71 4.44
N VAL A 238 4.47 9.73 3.63
CA VAL A 238 3.15 9.05 3.76
C VAL A 238 3.05 8.36 5.12
N ALA A 239 4.10 7.67 5.57
CA ALA A 239 4.12 7.01 6.87
C ALA A 239 4.03 8.01 8.04
N LEU A 240 4.79 9.10 7.97
CA LEU A 240 4.76 10.17 8.98
C LEU A 240 3.40 10.86 9.08
N ASN A 241 2.63 10.94 8.00
CA ASN A 241 1.28 11.50 8.00
C ASN A 241 0.21 10.59 8.63
N CYS A 242 0.55 9.33 8.93
CA CYS A 242 -0.41 8.38 9.50
C CYS A 242 -0.52 8.45 11.03
N PHE A 243 0.38 9.15 11.71
CA PHE A 243 0.49 9.11 13.16
C PHE A 243 0.79 10.49 13.75
N ASP A 244 0.42 10.63 15.01
CA ASP A 244 0.85 11.71 15.89
C ASP A 244 1.82 11.18 16.96
N ASN A 245 2.59 12.09 17.59
CA ASN A 245 3.54 11.77 18.67
C ASN A 245 4.54 10.67 18.28
N ILE A 246 5.20 10.87 17.15
CA ILE A 246 6.12 9.91 16.55
C ILE A 246 7.50 10.02 17.21
N ILE A 247 8.07 8.88 17.59
CA ILE A 247 9.51 8.70 17.76
C ILE A 247 10.00 8.00 16.50
N TRP A 248 10.75 8.72 15.68
CA TRP A 248 11.11 8.31 14.34
C TRP A 248 12.48 7.65 14.30
N ILE A 249 12.56 6.43 13.78
CA ILE A 249 13.83 5.75 13.48
C ILE A 249 13.98 5.75 11.95
N ALA A 250 15.09 6.36 11.46
CA ALA A 250 15.33 6.51 10.02
C ALA A 250 16.82 6.48 9.67
N GLY A 251 17.10 6.44 8.36
CA GLY A 251 18.45 6.48 7.82
C GLY A 251 18.80 5.26 6.98
N GLY A 252 20.04 5.22 6.52
CA GLY A 252 20.55 4.28 5.52
C GLY A 252 21.26 5.03 4.40
N ARG A 253 21.34 4.44 3.20
CA ARG A 253 21.92 5.09 2.01
C ARG A 253 20.88 5.92 1.27
N ARG A 254 21.09 7.24 1.23
CA ARG A 254 20.20 8.18 0.51
C ARG A 254 20.28 8.02 -1.01
N LYS A 255 19.19 8.42 -1.68
CA LYS A 255 19.08 8.44 -3.15
C LYS A 255 19.09 9.86 -3.74
N GLY A 256 19.57 10.86 -2.99
CA GLY A 256 19.62 12.25 -3.44
C GLY A 256 18.36 13.08 -3.17
N ASP A 257 17.31 12.51 -2.58
CA ASP A 257 16.09 13.23 -2.20
C ASP A 257 16.38 14.30 -1.12
N GLU A 258 15.72 15.46 -1.17
CA GLU A 258 15.92 16.55 -0.21
C GLU A 258 15.15 16.30 1.10
N LEU A 259 15.81 16.47 2.26
CA LEU A 259 15.22 16.37 3.61
C LEU A 259 14.11 17.42 3.83
N GLU A 260 14.19 18.55 3.15
CA GLU A 260 13.19 19.62 3.14
C GLU A 260 11.77 19.08 2.80
N TYR A 261 11.69 18.02 2.01
CA TYR A 261 10.43 17.38 1.65
C TYR A 261 9.61 16.88 2.86
N LEU A 262 10.29 16.58 3.98
CA LEU A 262 9.68 16.11 5.23
C LEU A 262 9.34 17.24 6.21
N LYS A 263 9.66 18.51 5.90
CA LYS A 263 9.47 19.66 6.80
C LYS A 263 8.03 19.82 7.31
N SER A 264 7.05 19.49 6.47
CA SER A 264 5.63 19.56 6.86
C SER A 264 5.25 18.58 7.98
N ASN A 265 6.05 17.53 8.22
CA ASN A 265 5.77 16.46 9.18
C ASN A 265 6.43 16.67 10.55
N ILE A 266 7.28 17.68 10.70
CA ILE A 266 8.10 17.94 11.91
C ILE A 266 7.24 18.05 13.17
N LYS A 267 6.04 18.63 13.08
CA LYS A 267 5.16 18.83 14.24
C LYS A 267 4.69 17.53 14.91
N SER A 268 4.59 16.45 14.15
CA SER A 268 4.20 15.13 14.68
C SER A 268 5.34 14.35 15.30
N ILE A 269 6.60 14.78 15.09
CA ILE A 269 7.81 14.08 15.54
C ILE A 269 8.26 14.63 16.88
N LYS A 270 8.45 13.76 17.87
CA LYS A 270 8.94 14.10 19.22
C LYS A 270 10.45 13.88 19.37
N ALA A 271 10.99 12.86 18.69
CA ALA A 271 12.40 12.57 18.64
C ALA A 271 12.75 11.80 17.36
N GLY A 272 14.00 11.92 16.90
CA GLY A 272 14.56 11.17 15.78
C GLY A 272 15.85 10.45 16.18
N TYR A 273 15.90 9.14 15.89
CA TYR A 273 17.07 8.30 16.10
C TYR A 273 17.53 7.77 14.75
N PHE A 274 18.69 8.22 14.29
CA PHE A 274 19.12 8.01 12.92
C PHE A 274 20.25 7.00 12.82
N ILE A 275 20.22 6.17 11.76
CA ILE A 275 21.14 5.05 11.56
C ILE A 275 21.79 5.09 10.17
N GLY A 276 22.89 4.36 10.03
CA GLY A 276 23.57 4.16 8.75
C GLY A 276 24.28 5.40 8.19
N GLU A 277 24.62 5.34 6.91
CA GLU A 277 25.45 6.35 6.23
C GLU A 277 24.91 7.79 6.31
N SER A 278 23.60 7.97 6.31
CA SER A 278 22.96 9.30 6.32
C SER A 278 22.66 9.84 7.73
N ALA A 279 23.00 9.12 8.80
CA ALA A 279 22.59 9.47 10.16
C ALA A 279 23.01 10.89 10.58
N ASP A 280 24.26 11.28 10.34
CA ASP A 280 24.77 12.60 10.72
C ASP A 280 24.09 13.73 9.92
N GLU A 281 23.75 13.49 8.66
CA GLU A 281 23.06 14.47 7.85
C GLU A 281 21.62 14.70 8.37
N PHE A 282 20.91 13.63 8.74
CA PHE A 282 19.59 13.74 9.38
C PHE A 282 19.67 14.47 10.72
N VAL A 283 20.65 14.14 11.57
CA VAL A 283 20.88 14.84 12.83
C VAL A 283 21.12 16.34 12.59
N ASN A 284 22.02 16.69 11.68
CA ASN A 284 22.35 18.09 11.39
C ASN A 284 21.14 18.88 10.88
N TYR A 285 20.30 18.26 10.06
CA TYR A 285 19.10 18.91 9.53
C TYR A 285 17.99 19.06 10.59
N PHE A 286 17.74 18.01 11.41
CA PHE A 286 16.57 17.99 12.30
C PHE A 286 16.84 18.45 13.74
N LYS A 287 18.10 18.59 14.18
CA LYS A 287 18.46 18.95 15.58
C LYS A 287 17.84 20.24 16.11
N ASN A 288 17.47 21.17 15.22
CA ASN A 288 16.83 22.43 15.60
C ASN A 288 15.30 22.31 15.73
N TYR A 289 14.71 21.17 15.37
CA TYR A 289 13.26 20.96 15.37
C TYR A 289 12.79 20.00 16.46
N PHE A 290 13.57 18.92 16.71
CA PHE A 290 13.30 17.93 17.74
C PHE A 290 14.59 17.24 18.18
N LEU A 291 14.52 16.50 19.29
CA LEU A 291 15.65 15.69 19.78
C LEU A 291 16.13 14.75 18.65
N SER A 292 17.35 14.92 18.21
CA SER A 292 17.94 14.16 17.10
C SER A 292 19.27 13.55 17.52
N LYS A 293 19.42 12.23 17.32
CA LYS A 293 20.63 11.49 17.70
C LYS A 293 21.05 10.50 16.61
N ASN A 294 22.35 10.44 16.33
CA ASN A 294 22.93 9.31 15.58
C ASN A 294 23.06 8.11 16.53
N SER A 295 22.40 7.00 16.16
CA SER A 295 22.32 5.77 16.98
C SER A 295 23.07 4.59 16.33
N ASN A 296 23.78 4.82 15.23
CA ASN A 296 24.57 3.86 14.48
C ASN A 296 23.77 2.65 13.88
N ASN A 297 22.96 1.97 14.67
CA ASN A 297 22.24 0.76 14.27
C ASN A 297 20.82 0.71 14.85
N ILE A 298 20.02 -0.27 14.40
CA ILE A 298 18.59 -0.43 14.80
C ILE A 298 18.48 -0.69 16.31
N LYS A 299 19.35 -1.51 16.90
CA LYS A 299 19.28 -1.89 18.32
C LYS A 299 19.42 -0.68 19.22
N ASP A 300 20.46 0.15 18.98
CA ASP A 300 20.74 1.34 19.75
C ASP A 300 19.63 2.39 19.56
N ALA A 301 19.17 2.59 18.30
CA ALA A 301 18.08 3.49 17.98
C ALA A 301 16.77 3.09 18.71
N LEU A 302 16.45 1.80 18.72
CA LEU A 302 15.26 1.30 19.40
C LEU A 302 15.37 1.42 20.92
N THR A 303 16.52 1.13 21.49
CA THR A 303 16.79 1.29 22.93
C THR A 303 16.59 2.74 23.37
N ASP A 304 17.17 3.69 22.63
CA ASP A 304 17.00 5.11 22.90
C ASP A 304 15.54 5.56 22.72
N ALA A 305 14.88 5.11 21.67
CA ALA A 305 13.48 5.41 21.39
C ALA A 305 12.54 4.93 22.50
N VAL A 306 12.72 3.70 22.98
CA VAL A 306 11.95 3.14 24.09
C VAL A 306 12.24 3.89 25.40
N LYS A 307 13.51 4.21 25.69
CA LYS A 307 13.87 5.03 26.85
C LYS A 307 13.19 6.38 26.83
N TYR A 308 13.23 7.07 25.70
CA TYR A 308 12.59 8.38 25.54
C TYR A 308 11.06 8.29 25.61
N SER A 309 10.44 7.26 25.05
CA SER A 309 8.99 7.10 25.10
C SER A 309 8.44 7.04 26.54
N LYS A 310 9.22 6.50 27.48
CA LYS A 310 8.84 6.41 28.91
C LYS A 310 8.83 7.79 29.61
N THR A 311 9.47 8.81 29.03
CA THR A 311 9.43 10.18 29.56
C THR A 311 8.23 10.99 29.09
N LEU A 312 7.49 10.46 28.09
CA LEU A 312 6.33 11.11 27.51
C LEU A 312 5.04 10.61 28.19
N SER A 313 4.16 11.56 28.53
CA SER A 313 2.82 11.24 29.11
C SER A 313 1.77 10.95 28.05
N LEU A 314 2.16 10.87 26.78
CA LEU A 314 1.27 10.72 25.62
C LEU A 314 1.39 9.31 25.03
N TYR A 315 0.32 8.85 24.38
CA TYR A 315 0.40 7.69 23.52
C TYR A 315 1.40 7.97 22.39
N THR A 316 2.38 7.09 22.21
CA THR A 316 3.54 7.31 21.35
C THR A 316 3.67 6.20 20.31
N VAL A 317 4.05 6.56 19.11
CA VAL A 317 4.33 5.60 18.02
C VAL A 317 5.84 5.59 17.75
N ILE A 318 6.51 4.47 18.00
CA ILE A 318 7.87 4.23 17.50
C ILE A 318 7.72 3.75 16.05
N LEU A 319 8.06 4.64 15.12
CA LEU A 319 7.93 4.42 13.69
C LEU A 319 9.31 4.19 13.07
N PHE A 320 9.54 2.97 12.60
CA PHE A 320 10.69 2.64 11.76
C PHE A 320 10.33 2.86 10.29
N SER A 321 10.60 4.05 9.77
CA SER A 321 10.37 4.44 8.36
C SER A 321 11.65 5.10 7.82
N PRO A 322 12.57 4.31 7.25
CA PRO A 322 13.96 4.72 7.02
C PRO A 322 14.19 5.89 6.06
N ALA A 323 13.28 6.14 5.13
CA ALA A 323 13.44 7.14 4.06
C ALA A 323 14.65 6.92 3.12
N CYS A 324 15.43 5.86 3.35
CA CYS A 324 16.68 5.54 2.69
C CYS A 324 16.69 4.06 2.25
N SER A 325 17.51 3.72 1.25
CA SER A 325 17.80 2.34 0.93
C SER A 325 18.58 1.67 2.07
N SER A 326 18.58 0.32 2.09
CA SER A 326 19.17 -0.47 3.18
C SER A 326 20.60 -0.93 2.91
N PHE A 327 21.12 -0.68 1.70
CA PHE A 327 22.34 -1.30 1.16
C PHE A 327 23.66 -0.87 1.82
N ASP A 328 23.60 0.00 2.82
CA ASP A 328 24.74 0.36 3.67
C ASP A 328 24.94 -0.61 4.84
N GLN A 329 23.87 -1.20 5.37
CA GLN A 329 23.92 -2.08 6.54
C GLN A 329 23.24 -3.44 6.33
N PHE A 330 22.46 -3.63 5.25
CA PHE A 330 21.67 -4.83 5.00
C PHE A 330 21.64 -5.15 3.49
N GLU A 331 21.46 -6.42 3.12
CA GLU A 331 21.33 -6.86 1.73
C GLU A 331 20.07 -6.30 1.04
N ASN A 332 18.99 -6.15 1.81
CA ASN A 332 17.70 -5.64 1.28
C ASN A 332 16.86 -5.04 2.43
N TYR A 333 15.74 -4.42 2.06
CA TYR A 333 14.83 -3.82 3.04
C TYR A 333 14.07 -4.87 3.87
N GLU A 334 13.89 -6.08 3.37
CA GLU A 334 13.25 -7.19 4.07
C GLU A 334 14.10 -7.64 5.25
N GLU A 335 15.41 -7.82 5.04
CA GLU A 335 16.34 -8.15 6.12
C GLU A 335 16.38 -7.04 7.18
N ARG A 336 16.49 -5.79 6.75
CA ARG A 336 16.42 -4.63 7.65
C ARG A 336 15.13 -4.61 8.47
N GLY A 337 14.00 -4.91 7.86
CA GLY A 337 12.71 -4.96 8.52
C GLY A 337 12.56 -6.14 9.48
N LYS A 338 13.11 -7.31 9.15
CA LYS A 338 13.19 -8.46 10.07
C LYS A 338 14.02 -8.13 11.29
N LYS A 339 15.19 -7.49 11.10
CA LYS A 339 16.04 -7.07 12.22
C LYS A 339 15.32 -6.13 13.17
N PHE A 340 14.54 -5.16 12.66
CA PHE A 340 13.71 -4.30 13.50
C PHE A 340 12.69 -5.11 14.32
N ILE A 341 12.01 -6.09 13.71
CA ILE A 341 11.04 -6.97 14.42
C ILE A 341 11.73 -7.76 15.53
N GLU A 342 12.91 -8.33 15.27
CA GLU A 342 13.69 -9.07 16.26
C GLU A 342 14.02 -8.20 17.47
N GLU A 343 14.54 -6.99 17.24
CA GLU A 343 14.90 -6.06 18.32
C GLU A 343 13.67 -5.61 19.12
N VAL A 344 12.51 -5.37 18.46
CA VAL A 344 11.25 -5.10 19.18
C VAL A 344 10.86 -6.26 20.07
N ASN A 345 10.91 -7.49 19.57
CA ASN A 345 10.55 -8.67 20.34
C ASN A 345 11.50 -8.92 21.53
N GLU A 346 12.78 -8.58 21.42
CA GLU A 346 13.73 -8.63 22.52
C GLU A 346 13.41 -7.58 23.60
N HIS A 347 12.98 -6.39 23.23
CA HIS A 347 12.55 -5.35 24.18
C HIS A 347 11.23 -5.66 24.91
N LEU A 348 10.40 -6.53 24.36
CA LEU A 348 9.11 -6.91 24.95
C LEU A 348 9.20 -8.11 25.92
N LYS A 349 10.35 -8.80 25.94
CA LYS A 349 10.66 -9.86 26.92
C LYS A 349 11.08 -9.26 28.25
#